data_0cf5b8c96dea424be5e0d77416e7304f
#
_entry.id   0cf5b8c96dea424be5e0d77416e7304f
#
_cell.length_a   1.000
_cell.length_b   1.000
_cell.length_c   1.000
_cell.angle_alpha   90.00
_cell.angle_beta   90.00
_cell.angle_gamma   90.00
#
_symmetry.space_group_name_H-M   'P 1'
#
loop_
_entity.id
_entity.type
_entity.pdbx_description
1 polymer ?
#
loop_
_entity_poly.entity_id
_entity_poly.type
_entity_poly.pdbx_seq_one_letter_code
_entity_poly.pdbx_strand_id
1 'polypeptide(L)'
;MEFDIVVIGGGNAALCAAIAAASKKENIKIALLESSPKEWRGGNSQHTRNLRSMHDEPTDVLTQSYSEDEFFEDVFKVTKGQTNEEYARFVISRTPKAVEFAKKYGVRFQPSMRGTLHLGRTNAFFLGGGKSLVNAYFNAAKNLEVEIFYEFEALDLMVENGCCKEILVLDKKQNQEVKIKTKAVIVASGGFESNLEWLEEAWGQRAKNFIIRGTRFNQGKMLKALEKNHAQIIGDPTQGHMVAIDARTPKYDGGIASRVDCVSLGIVVNKKAQRFYDEGEDFWPKRYAIWGRLVANEEDQIAYSITDSKVQKCYMPSLFEPIVVNSIEELASKMNLDPKALR
;
A
#
# COMPACT_ATOMS: atom_id res chain seq x y z
N MET A 1 -29.30 9.67 -10.14
CA MET A 1 -28.45 10.71 -9.51
C MET A 1 -27.58 11.36 -10.57
N GLU A 2 -27.22 12.63 -10.41
CA GLU A 2 -26.37 13.35 -11.37
C GLU A 2 -25.38 14.25 -10.65
N PHE A 3 -24.10 14.19 -11.07
CA PHE A 3 -22.98 14.92 -10.50
C PHE A 3 -22.10 15.50 -11.60
N ASP A 4 -21.36 16.58 -11.29
CA ASP A 4 -20.38 17.12 -12.22
C ASP A 4 -19.14 16.21 -12.29
N ILE A 5 -18.69 15.72 -11.12
CA ILE A 5 -17.57 14.78 -11.00
C ILE A 5 -17.97 13.62 -10.10
N VAL A 6 -17.67 12.41 -10.54
CA VAL A 6 -17.73 11.23 -9.69
C VAL A 6 -16.32 10.66 -9.47
N VAL A 7 -15.95 10.50 -8.21
CA VAL A 7 -14.68 9.88 -7.81
C VAL A 7 -14.97 8.47 -7.32
N ILE A 8 -14.39 7.47 -7.95
CA ILE A 8 -14.56 6.06 -7.61
C ILE A 8 -13.42 5.60 -6.72
N GLY A 9 -13.73 5.24 -5.47
CA GLY A 9 -12.81 4.83 -4.42
C GLY A 9 -12.84 5.80 -3.24
N GLY A 10 -12.35 5.35 -2.08
CA GLY A 10 -12.22 6.16 -0.85
C GLY A 10 -10.81 6.13 -0.26
N GLY A 11 -9.82 5.70 -1.05
CA GLY A 11 -8.40 5.71 -0.67
C GLY A 11 -7.76 7.09 -0.82
N ASN A 12 -6.46 7.17 -0.55
CA ASN A 12 -5.70 8.42 -0.59
C ASN A 12 -5.84 9.16 -1.94
N ALA A 13 -5.70 8.46 -3.07
CA ALA A 13 -5.81 9.06 -4.40
C ALA A 13 -7.20 9.65 -4.65
N ALA A 14 -8.26 8.91 -4.29
CA ALA A 14 -9.64 9.35 -4.43
C ALA A 14 -9.94 10.60 -3.58
N LEU A 15 -9.55 10.57 -2.32
CA LEU A 15 -9.78 11.67 -1.39
C LEU A 15 -9.00 12.92 -1.80
N CYS A 16 -7.73 12.78 -2.20
CA CYS A 16 -6.95 13.91 -2.73
C CYS A 16 -7.59 14.51 -3.98
N ALA A 17 -8.08 13.68 -4.90
CA ALA A 17 -8.75 14.13 -6.12
C ALA A 17 -10.06 14.89 -5.80
N ALA A 18 -10.91 14.32 -4.93
CA ALA A 18 -12.16 14.95 -4.51
C ALA A 18 -11.93 16.30 -3.80
N ILE A 19 -10.99 16.35 -2.85
CA ILE A 19 -10.61 17.56 -2.13
C ILE A 19 -10.05 18.61 -3.09
N ALA A 20 -9.15 18.21 -4.01
CA ALA A 20 -8.56 19.14 -4.97
C ALA A 20 -9.61 19.73 -5.92
N ALA A 21 -10.55 18.91 -6.39
CA ALA A 21 -11.64 19.38 -7.25
C ALA A 21 -12.57 20.33 -6.50
N ALA A 22 -13.02 19.95 -5.30
CA ALA A 22 -13.92 20.77 -4.48
C ALA A 22 -13.28 22.11 -4.06
N SER A 23 -11.96 22.13 -3.84
CA SER A 23 -11.23 23.35 -3.43
C SER A 23 -11.04 24.38 -4.56
N LYS A 24 -11.26 23.99 -5.82
CA LYS A 24 -10.96 24.87 -6.98
C LYS A 24 -12.17 25.61 -7.54
N LYS A 25 -13.36 25.13 -7.31
CA LYS A 25 -14.56 25.69 -7.93
C LYS A 25 -15.75 25.61 -6.98
N GLU A 26 -16.39 26.75 -6.75
CA GLU A 26 -17.65 26.86 -6.02
C GLU A 26 -18.80 26.21 -6.81
N ASN A 27 -19.75 25.64 -6.10
CA ASN A 27 -20.98 25.03 -6.66
C ASN A 27 -20.76 23.83 -7.61
N ILE A 28 -19.64 23.11 -7.47
CA ILE A 28 -19.43 21.86 -8.19
C ILE A 28 -19.99 20.68 -7.38
N LYS A 29 -20.85 19.87 -8.00
CA LYS A 29 -21.41 18.67 -7.36
C LYS A 29 -20.45 17.48 -7.53
N ILE A 30 -19.87 17.02 -6.43
CA ILE A 30 -18.92 15.91 -6.43
C ILE A 30 -19.46 14.76 -5.60
N ALA A 31 -19.51 13.56 -6.18
CA ALA A 31 -19.75 12.32 -5.46
C ALA A 31 -18.44 11.54 -5.27
N LEU A 32 -18.27 10.92 -4.10
CA LEU A 32 -17.22 9.94 -3.84
C LEU A 32 -17.87 8.61 -3.50
N LEU A 33 -17.55 7.57 -4.27
CA LEU A 33 -18.11 6.22 -4.14
C LEU A 33 -17.10 5.30 -3.46
N GLU A 34 -17.40 4.87 -2.24
CA GLU A 34 -16.61 3.91 -1.48
C GLU A 34 -17.35 2.58 -1.39
N SER A 35 -16.71 1.51 -1.85
CA SER A 35 -17.31 0.17 -1.92
C SER A 35 -17.43 -0.52 -0.56
N SER A 36 -16.64 -0.10 0.41
CA SER A 36 -16.64 -0.67 1.77
C SER A 36 -17.66 0.00 2.68
N PRO A 37 -18.07 -0.66 3.78
CA PRO A 37 -18.71 -0.01 4.91
C PRO A 37 -17.82 1.11 5.47
N LYS A 38 -18.46 2.08 6.13
CA LYS A 38 -17.78 3.26 6.69
C LYS A 38 -16.61 2.92 7.63
N GLU A 39 -16.73 1.84 8.38
CA GLU A 39 -15.71 1.37 9.34
C GLU A 39 -14.44 0.89 8.65
N TRP A 40 -14.56 0.39 7.41
CA TRP A 40 -13.49 -0.19 6.60
C TRP A 40 -13.04 0.70 5.44
N ARG A 41 -13.56 1.93 5.38
CA ARG A 41 -13.25 2.88 4.30
C ARG A 41 -11.76 3.21 4.21
N GLY A 42 -11.33 3.56 3.02
CA GLY A 42 -10.00 4.09 2.80
C GLY A 42 -9.05 3.16 2.09
N GLY A 43 -9.50 1.97 1.69
CA GLY A 43 -8.69 1.02 0.95
C GLY A 43 -7.37 0.70 1.65
N ASN A 44 -6.31 0.46 0.91
CA ASN A 44 -4.97 0.23 1.48
C ASN A 44 -4.38 1.45 2.20
N SER A 45 -4.89 2.64 1.94
CA SER A 45 -4.39 3.86 2.59
C SER A 45 -4.63 3.84 4.10
N GLN A 46 -5.65 3.13 4.60
CA GLN A 46 -5.86 2.96 6.04
C GLN A 46 -4.76 2.10 6.71
N HIS A 47 -4.06 1.28 5.92
CA HIS A 47 -3.00 0.38 6.38
C HIS A 47 -1.59 0.95 6.16
N THR A 48 -1.45 2.16 5.64
CA THR A 48 -0.16 2.84 5.50
C THR A 48 0.28 3.47 6.81
N ARG A 49 1.58 3.71 6.97
CA ARG A 49 2.11 4.43 8.13
C ARG A 49 2.90 5.69 7.78
N ASN A 50 3.27 5.83 6.52
CA ASN A 50 4.12 6.92 6.06
C ASN A 50 3.92 7.21 4.58
N LEU A 51 4.47 8.31 4.13
CA LEU A 51 4.73 8.56 2.72
C LEU A 51 6.23 8.83 2.51
N ARG A 52 6.76 8.43 1.35
CA ARG A 52 8.12 8.75 0.94
C ARG A 52 8.14 10.11 0.26
N SER A 53 9.11 10.96 0.62
CA SER A 53 9.25 12.29 0.06
C SER A 53 10.69 12.66 -0.15
N MET A 54 11.00 13.20 -1.33
CA MET A 54 12.29 13.86 -1.55
C MET A 54 12.40 15.14 -0.70
N HIS A 55 13.61 15.52 -0.34
CA HIS A 55 13.95 16.76 0.37
C HIS A 55 15.47 16.96 0.34
N ASP A 56 15.91 18.20 0.20
CA ASP A 56 17.33 18.51 0.10
C ASP A 56 17.98 18.71 1.49
N GLU A 57 17.18 19.12 2.49
CA GLU A 57 17.61 19.38 3.86
C GLU A 57 16.66 18.73 4.87
N PRO A 58 17.12 18.52 6.12
CA PRO A 58 16.24 18.03 7.18
C PRO A 58 15.02 18.92 7.40
N THR A 59 13.88 18.30 7.68
CA THR A 59 12.61 18.98 8.01
C THR A 59 12.15 18.60 9.43
N ASP A 60 11.00 19.12 9.84
CA ASP A 60 10.34 18.73 11.10
C ASP A 60 9.97 17.24 11.16
N VAL A 61 9.81 16.59 9.99
CA VAL A 61 9.35 15.20 9.86
C VAL A 61 10.33 14.24 9.18
N LEU A 62 11.39 14.76 8.57
CA LEU A 62 12.39 14.00 7.84
C LEU A 62 13.81 14.38 8.32
N THR A 63 14.69 13.37 8.39
CA THR A 63 16.10 13.56 8.74
C THR A 63 16.99 13.60 7.51
N GLN A 64 18.14 14.26 7.60
CA GLN A 64 19.13 14.31 6.51
C GLN A 64 18.53 14.83 5.20
N SER A 65 19.13 14.46 4.06
CA SER A 65 18.63 14.74 2.70
C SER A 65 18.24 13.46 1.99
N TYR A 66 17.34 13.58 1.03
CA TYR A 66 16.96 12.52 0.09
C TYR A 66 16.58 13.18 -1.23
N SER A 67 17.57 13.34 -2.11
CA SER A 67 17.44 14.12 -3.35
C SER A 67 16.49 13.46 -4.36
N GLU A 68 16.07 14.21 -5.38
CA GLU A 68 15.30 13.67 -6.50
C GLU A 68 16.05 12.55 -7.21
N ASP A 69 17.34 12.74 -7.47
CA ASP A 69 18.17 11.75 -8.17
C ASP A 69 18.30 10.46 -7.36
N GLU A 70 18.58 10.55 -6.06
CA GLU A 70 18.66 9.37 -5.20
C GLU A 70 17.30 8.63 -5.15
N PHE A 71 16.20 9.36 -5.09
CA PHE A 71 14.88 8.73 -5.11
C PHE A 71 14.60 8.06 -6.46
N PHE A 72 14.97 8.70 -7.57
CA PHE A 72 14.81 8.12 -8.89
C PHE A 72 15.67 6.86 -9.06
N GLU A 73 16.94 6.88 -8.65
CA GLU A 73 17.83 5.72 -8.68
C GLU A 73 17.27 4.54 -7.87
N ASP A 74 16.67 4.81 -6.69
CA ASP A 74 16.00 3.78 -5.90
C ASP A 74 14.83 3.14 -6.65
N VAL A 75 14.00 3.94 -7.33
CA VAL A 75 12.89 3.44 -8.16
C VAL A 75 13.41 2.65 -9.34
N PHE A 76 14.41 3.17 -10.05
CA PHE A 76 15.03 2.54 -11.21
C PHE A 76 15.64 1.17 -10.85
N LYS A 77 16.34 1.08 -9.72
CA LYS A 77 16.89 -0.17 -9.19
C LYS A 77 15.81 -1.20 -8.88
N VAL A 78 14.73 -0.80 -8.22
CA VAL A 78 13.63 -1.71 -7.83
C VAL A 78 12.87 -2.22 -9.06
N THR A 79 12.67 -1.39 -10.08
CA THR A 79 11.99 -1.76 -11.33
C THR A 79 12.92 -2.41 -12.34
N LYS A 80 14.22 -2.60 -12.01
CA LYS A 80 15.24 -3.15 -12.92
C LYS A 80 15.32 -2.38 -14.25
N GLY A 81 15.25 -1.07 -14.19
CA GLY A 81 15.35 -0.18 -15.35
C GLY A 81 14.05 -0.04 -16.16
N GLN A 82 12.95 -0.63 -15.74
CA GLN A 82 11.67 -0.56 -16.45
C GLN A 82 10.79 0.63 -16.01
N THR A 83 11.43 1.74 -15.65
CA THR A 83 10.75 2.93 -15.18
C THR A 83 10.68 3.98 -16.28
N ASN A 84 9.51 4.57 -16.51
CA ASN A 84 9.42 5.80 -17.29
C ASN A 84 10.02 6.94 -16.48
N GLU A 85 11.21 7.40 -16.86
CA GLU A 85 12.00 8.39 -16.11
C GLU A 85 11.26 9.72 -15.99
N GLU A 86 10.74 10.26 -17.09
CA GLU A 86 10.04 11.54 -17.09
C GLU A 86 8.86 11.54 -16.11
N TYR A 87 8.03 10.50 -16.18
CA TYR A 87 6.89 10.37 -15.30
C TYR A 87 7.28 10.13 -13.83
N ALA A 88 8.31 9.31 -13.58
CA ALA A 88 8.80 9.07 -12.23
C ALA A 88 9.35 10.34 -11.60
N ARG A 89 10.20 11.10 -12.31
CA ARG A 89 10.73 12.38 -11.82
C ARG A 89 9.63 13.42 -11.62
N PHE A 90 8.63 13.46 -12.50
CA PHE A 90 7.45 14.29 -12.31
C PHE A 90 6.74 13.99 -10.99
N VAL A 91 6.53 12.72 -10.66
CA VAL A 91 5.89 12.31 -9.38
C VAL A 91 6.79 12.62 -8.19
N ILE A 92 8.08 12.25 -8.27
CA ILE A 92 9.05 12.45 -7.19
C ILE A 92 9.15 13.92 -6.80
N SER A 93 9.32 14.82 -7.77
CA SER A 93 9.41 16.27 -7.54
C SER A 93 8.15 16.89 -6.91
N ARG A 94 7.02 16.17 -6.91
CA ARG A 94 5.76 16.60 -6.28
C ARG A 94 5.57 16.08 -4.86
N THR A 95 6.41 15.14 -4.40
CA THR A 95 6.24 14.53 -3.07
C THR A 95 6.33 15.53 -1.90
N PRO A 96 7.16 16.59 -1.91
CA PRO A 96 7.11 17.62 -0.87
C PRO A 96 5.74 18.32 -0.80
N LYS A 97 5.15 18.64 -1.96
CA LYS A 97 3.79 19.22 -2.02
C LYS A 97 2.72 18.28 -1.49
N ALA A 98 2.91 16.97 -1.59
CA ALA A 98 2.00 15.99 -0.98
C ALA A 98 2.05 16.04 0.56
N VAL A 99 3.22 16.29 1.16
CA VAL A 99 3.36 16.51 2.61
C VAL A 99 2.63 17.79 3.03
N GLU A 100 2.81 18.89 2.29
CA GLU A 100 2.14 20.16 2.54
C GLU A 100 0.62 20.05 2.41
N PHE A 101 0.15 19.38 1.36
CA PHE A 101 -1.27 19.09 1.14
C PHE A 101 -1.86 18.31 2.31
N ALA A 102 -1.16 17.27 2.76
CA ALA A 102 -1.59 16.47 3.90
C ALA A 102 -1.72 17.33 5.17
N LYS A 103 -0.72 18.15 5.48
CA LYS A 103 -0.76 19.08 6.63
C LYS A 103 -1.92 20.07 6.51
N LYS A 104 -2.15 20.65 5.33
CA LYS A 104 -3.24 21.60 5.05
C LYS A 104 -4.61 21.02 5.37
N TYR A 105 -4.83 19.74 5.07
CA TYR A 105 -6.12 19.07 5.28
C TYR A 105 -6.18 18.22 6.57
N GLY A 106 -5.37 18.58 7.57
CA GLY A 106 -5.49 18.09 8.94
C GLY A 106 -4.74 16.80 9.25
N VAL A 107 -3.92 16.31 8.32
CA VAL A 107 -3.04 15.18 8.60
C VAL A 107 -1.89 15.63 9.51
N ARG A 108 -1.66 14.89 10.57
CA ARG A 108 -0.55 15.14 11.50
C ARG A 108 0.56 14.13 11.26
N PHE A 109 1.79 14.63 11.34
CA PHE A 109 2.98 13.81 11.22
C PHE A 109 3.67 13.65 12.58
N GLN A 110 4.36 12.56 12.75
CA GLN A 110 5.27 12.37 13.87
C GLN A 110 6.52 13.23 13.64
N PRO A 111 7.19 13.70 14.71
CA PRO A 111 8.54 14.22 14.58
C PRO A 111 9.45 13.20 13.89
N SER A 112 10.51 13.69 13.24
CA SER A 112 11.43 12.83 12.49
C SER A 112 11.96 11.69 13.34
N MET A 113 11.78 10.46 12.86
CA MET A 113 12.18 9.25 13.57
C MET A 113 13.67 8.97 13.34
N ARG A 114 14.40 8.85 14.43
CA ARG A 114 15.82 8.41 14.47
C ARG A 114 15.87 6.97 14.95
N GLY A 115 16.98 6.30 14.73
CA GLY A 115 17.24 4.95 15.19
C GLY A 115 17.99 4.11 14.16
N THR A 116 18.28 2.87 14.51
CA THR A 116 19.11 1.95 13.71
C THR A 116 18.63 1.78 12.26
N LEU A 117 17.33 1.80 12.04
CA LEU A 117 16.76 1.61 10.68
C LEU A 117 16.66 2.91 9.89
N HIS A 118 17.01 4.06 10.42
CA HIS A 118 16.95 5.37 9.76
C HIS A 118 15.66 5.65 8.98
N LEU A 119 14.53 5.16 9.48
CA LEU A 119 13.24 5.21 8.78
C LEU A 119 12.81 6.63 8.42
N GLY A 120 13.13 7.61 9.27
CA GLY A 120 12.83 9.02 9.07
C GLY A 120 13.64 9.72 7.98
N ARG A 121 14.62 9.06 7.36
CA ARG A 121 15.42 9.67 6.29
C ARG A 121 14.63 9.81 5.00
N THR A 122 13.86 8.82 4.62
CA THR A 122 13.13 8.80 3.35
C THR A 122 11.62 8.91 3.52
N ASN A 123 11.10 8.66 4.73
CA ASN A 123 9.66 8.50 4.97
C ASN A 123 9.17 9.41 6.09
N ALA A 124 8.17 10.23 5.78
CA ALA A 124 7.41 11.02 6.77
C ALA A 124 6.28 10.18 7.37
N PHE A 125 6.29 9.99 8.68
CA PHE A 125 5.35 9.11 9.38
C PHE A 125 4.10 9.84 9.84
N PHE A 126 2.93 9.27 9.57
CA PHE A 126 1.65 9.80 10.04
C PHE A 126 1.47 9.54 11.53
N LEU A 127 1.10 10.56 12.28
CA LEU A 127 0.67 10.40 13.67
C LEU A 127 -0.71 9.72 13.70
N GLY A 128 -0.75 8.50 14.26
CA GLY A 128 -1.94 7.64 14.21
C GLY A 128 -2.10 6.83 12.93
N GLY A 129 -1.06 6.80 12.08
CA GLY A 129 -1.01 5.94 10.89
C GLY A 129 -2.03 6.29 9.82
N GLY A 130 -2.27 5.34 8.92
CA GLY A 130 -3.15 5.52 7.77
C GLY A 130 -4.62 5.75 8.11
N LYS A 131 -5.10 5.21 9.23
CA LYS A 131 -6.48 5.53 9.69
C LYS A 131 -6.64 7.01 10.01
N SER A 132 -5.64 7.62 10.64
CA SER A 132 -5.65 9.06 10.93
C SER A 132 -5.60 9.89 9.65
N LEU A 133 -4.73 9.53 8.69
CA LEU A 133 -4.67 10.12 7.36
C LEU A 133 -6.04 10.11 6.68
N VAL A 134 -6.62 8.92 6.54
CA VAL A 134 -7.90 8.71 5.86
C VAL A 134 -9.02 9.49 6.55
N ASN A 135 -9.09 9.46 7.88
CA ASN A 135 -10.11 10.19 8.64
C ASN A 135 -9.97 11.71 8.44
N ALA A 136 -8.76 12.25 8.44
CA ALA A 136 -8.54 13.68 8.19
C ALA A 136 -9.05 14.08 6.80
N TYR A 137 -8.74 13.28 5.78
CA TYR A 137 -9.18 13.56 4.41
C TYR A 137 -10.70 13.37 4.21
N PHE A 138 -11.33 12.37 4.82
CA PHE A 138 -12.79 12.25 4.80
C PHE A 138 -13.46 13.44 5.46
N ASN A 139 -12.92 13.94 6.58
CA ASN A 139 -13.43 15.16 7.21
C ASN A 139 -13.24 16.39 6.32
N ALA A 140 -12.08 16.54 5.68
CA ALA A 140 -11.84 17.64 4.74
C ALA A 140 -12.78 17.58 3.53
N ALA A 141 -12.96 16.42 2.92
CA ALA A 141 -13.89 16.23 1.82
C ALA A 141 -15.34 16.60 2.21
N LYS A 142 -15.78 16.14 3.40
CA LYS A 142 -17.10 16.46 3.93
C LYS A 142 -17.27 17.97 4.18
N ASN A 143 -16.26 18.65 4.74
CA ASN A 143 -16.29 20.09 4.98
C ASN A 143 -16.29 20.90 3.66
N LEU A 144 -15.85 20.31 2.57
CA LEU A 144 -15.91 20.86 1.21
C LEU A 144 -17.16 20.38 0.43
N GLU A 145 -18.17 19.88 1.13
CA GLU A 145 -19.48 19.47 0.59
C GLU A 145 -19.41 18.34 -0.46
N VAL A 146 -18.37 17.51 -0.43
CA VAL A 146 -18.33 16.28 -1.25
C VAL A 146 -19.37 15.28 -0.70
N GLU A 147 -20.28 14.80 -1.56
CA GLU A 147 -21.24 13.76 -1.19
C GLU A 147 -20.55 12.39 -1.17
N ILE A 148 -20.56 11.73 0.00
CA ILE A 148 -19.84 10.48 0.22
C ILE A 148 -20.83 9.33 0.37
N PHE A 149 -20.75 8.36 -0.53
CA PHE A 149 -21.56 7.15 -0.55
C PHE A 149 -20.71 5.96 -0.10
N TYR A 150 -21.13 5.31 0.98
CA TYR A 150 -20.52 4.06 1.48
C TYR A 150 -21.31 2.86 1.04
N GLU A 151 -20.63 1.73 0.82
CA GLU A 151 -21.22 0.49 0.28
C GLU A 151 -21.81 0.68 -1.12
N PHE A 152 -21.29 1.68 -1.84
CA PHE A 152 -21.58 1.97 -3.24
C PHE A 152 -20.43 1.46 -4.10
N GLU A 153 -20.62 0.31 -4.72
CA GLU A 153 -19.60 -0.34 -5.53
C GLU A 153 -19.81 -0.07 -7.02
N ALA A 154 -18.89 0.69 -7.62
CA ALA A 154 -18.90 0.87 -9.06
C ALA A 154 -18.62 -0.46 -9.78
N LEU A 155 -19.50 -0.83 -10.71
CA LEU A 155 -19.45 -2.08 -11.45
C LEU A 155 -18.93 -1.89 -12.87
N ASP A 156 -19.39 -0.85 -13.58
CA ASP A 156 -19.02 -0.58 -14.98
C ASP A 156 -19.09 0.91 -15.32
N LEU A 157 -18.44 1.27 -16.43
CA LEU A 157 -18.40 2.61 -16.99
C LEU A 157 -19.07 2.62 -18.37
N MET A 158 -20.04 3.49 -18.55
CA MET A 158 -20.70 3.71 -19.85
C MET A 158 -19.96 4.81 -20.59
N VAL A 159 -19.04 4.42 -21.47
CA VAL A 159 -18.19 5.34 -22.24
C VAL A 159 -18.72 5.47 -23.66
N GLU A 160 -18.98 6.70 -24.08
CA GLU A 160 -19.43 7.05 -25.44
C GLU A 160 -18.50 8.13 -26.00
N ASN A 161 -17.96 7.89 -27.18
CA ASN A 161 -17.02 8.83 -27.84
C ASN A 161 -15.86 9.30 -26.94
N GLY A 162 -15.27 8.37 -26.17
CA GLY A 162 -14.18 8.64 -25.26
C GLY A 162 -14.57 9.39 -23.97
N CYS A 163 -15.85 9.62 -23.73
CA CYS A 163 -16.35 10.28 -22.52
C CYS A 163 -17.21 9.34 -21.68
N CYS A 164 -16.94 9.22 -20.39
CA CYS A 164 -17.83 8.52 -19.47
C CYS A 164 -19.11 9.36 -19.25
N LYS A 165 -20.26 8.81 -19.54
CA LYS A 165 -21.57 9.45 -19.38
C LYS A 165 -22.31 8.99 -18.14
N GLU A 166 -22.12 7.74 -17.78
CA GLU A 166 -22.85 7.09 -16.71
C GLU A 166 -21.99 6.01 -16.05
N ILE A 167 -22.20 5.79 -14.79
CA ILE A 167 -21.52 4.76 -13.99
C ILE A 167 -22.60 3.83 -13.49
N LEU A 168 -22.45 2.51 -13.71
CA LEU A 168 -23.27 1.50 -13.08
C LEU A 168 -22.70 1.20 -11.70
N VAL A 169 -23.54 1.29 -10.68
CA VAL A 169 -23.14 1.16 -9.27
C VAL A 169 -24.09 0.22 -8.56
N LEU A 170 -23.57 -0.67 -7.73
CA LEU A 170 -24.36 -1.48 -6.79
C LEU A 170 -24.45 -0.75 -5.45
N ASP A 171 -25.65 -0.35 -5.05
CA ASP A 171 -25.95 -0.03 -3.65
C ASP A 171 -26.07 -1.35 -2.88
N LYS A 172 -25.04 -1.68 -2.11
CA LYS A 172 -24.96 -2.95 -1.36
C LYS A 172 -25.96 -3.01 -0.20
N LYS A 173 -26.41 -1.85 0.31
CA LYS A 173 -27.40 -1.83 1.41
C LYS A 173 -28.79 -2.22 0.93
N GLN A 174 -29.14 -1.73 -0.27
CA GLN A 174 -30.42 -2.02 -0.88
C GLN A 174 -30.37 -3.23 -1.82
N ASN A 175 -29.16 -3.73 -2.10
CA ASN A 175 -28.88 -4.75 -3.12
C ASN A 175 -29.50 -4.39 -4.48
N GLN A 176 -29.35 -3.12 -4.87
CA GLN A 176 -29.93 -2.57 -6.08
C GLN A 176 -28.88 -1.90 -6.95
N GLU A 177 -28.95 -2.14 -8.25
CA GLU A 177 -28.15 -1.40 -9.22
C GLU A 177 -28.76 -0.01 -9.48
N VAL A 178 -27.92 0.99 -9.42
CA VAL A 178 -28.26 2.38 -9.70
C VAL A 178 -27.32 2.97 -10.75
N LYS A 179 -27.84 3.90 -11.53
CA LYS A 179 -27.08 4.63 -12.54
C LYS A 179 -26.82 6.05 -12.09
N ILE A 180 -25.53 6.46 -12.17
CA ILE A 180 -25.08 7.81 -11.81
C ILE A 180 -24.56 8.49 -13.07
N LYS A 181 -25.22 9.57 -13.50
CA LYS A 181 -24.76 10.43 -14.59
C LYS A 181 -23.67 11.35 -14.13
N THR A 182 -22.68 11.59 -14.99
CA THR A 182 -21.55 12.47 -14.65
C THR A 182 -20.96 13.14 -15.89
N LYS A 183 -20.34 14.30 -15.70
CA LYS A 183 -19.57 15.00 -16.74
C LYS A 183 -18.13 14.52 -16.78
N ALA A 184 -17.60 14.09 -15.64
CA ALA A 184 -16.23 13.55 -15.52
C ALA A 184 -16.17 12.46 -14.43
N VAL A 185 -15.34 11.45 -14.66
CA VAL A 185 -15.06 10.39 -13.70
C VAL A 185 -13.57 10.34 -13.39
N ILE A 186 -13.26 10.15 -12.10
CA ILE A 186 -11.89 9.87 -11.64
C ILE A 186 -11.90 8.48 -11.03
N VAL A 187 -11.28 7.52 -11.71
CA VAL A 187 -11.14 6.15 -11.21
C VAL A 187 -9.91 6.07 -10.32
N ALA A 188 -10.14 5.93 -9.01
CA ALA A 188 -9.12 5.83 -7.97
C ALA A 188 -9.41 4.66 -7.02
N SER A 189 -9.88 3.55 -7.59
CA SER A 189 -10.44 2.38 -6.90
C SER A 189 -9.39 1.41 -6.32
N GLY A 190 -8.10 1.74 -6.42
CA GLY A 190 -7.01 0.86 -5.99
C GLY A 190 -6.70 -0.25 -7.00
N GLY A 191 -6.04 -1.29 -6.52
CA GLY A 191 -5.59 -2.42 -7.32
C GLY A 191 -6.50 -3.66 -7.22
N PHE A 192 -5.90 -4.83 -7.46
CA PHE A 192 -6.59 -6.13 -7.43
C PHE A 192 -5.95 -7.13 -6.46
N GLU A 193 -5.11 -6.66 -5.56
CA GLU A 193 -4.31 -7.50 -4.66
C GLU A 193 -5.13 -8.38 -3.71
N SER A 194 -6.42 -8.11 -3.56
CA SER A 194 -7.34 -8.96 -2.78
C SER A 194 -8.19 -9.91 -3.64
N ASN A 195 -8.04 -9.86 -4.94
CA ASN A 195 -8.64 -10.80 -5.87
C ASN A 195 -7.70 -12.00 -6.09
N LEU A 196 -7.90 -13.05 -5.30
CA LEU A 196 -7.03 -14.23 -5.35
C LEU A 196 -7.07 -14.97 -6.67
N GLU A 197 -8.20 -14.98 -7.37
CA GLU A 197 -8.34 -15.60 -8.69
C GLU A 197 -7.45 -14.86 -9.71
N TRP A 198 -7.50 -13.54 -9.72
CA TRP A 198 -6.66 -12.73 -10.60
C TRP A 198 -5.17 -12.78 -10.20
N LEU A 199 -4.86 -12.87 -8.91
CA LEU A 199 -3.49 -13.14 -8.48
C LEU A 199 -3.01 -14.52 -8.91
N GLU A 200 -3.89 -15.54 -8.91
CA GLU A 200 -3.55 -16.90 -9.37
C GLU A 200 -3.25 -16.93 -10.89
N GLU A 201 -3.91 -16.11 -11.70
CA GLU A 201 -3.58 -15.96 -13.13
C GLU A 201 -2.10 -15.52 -13.33
N ALA A 202 -1.59 -14.62 -12.49
CA ALA A 202 -0.23 -14.09 -12.58
C ALA A 202 0.82 -14.95 -11.85
N TRP A 203 0.46 -15.51 -10.68
CA TRP A 203 1.39 -16.17 -9.77
C TRP A 203 1.25 -17.69 -9.71
N GLY A 204 0.21 -18.25 -10.32
CA GLY A 204 -0.15 -19.67 -10.20
C GLY A 204 -0.64 -20.02 -8.79
N GLN A 205 -0.64 -21.33 -8.49
CA GLN A 205 -1.21 -21.88 -7.24
C GLN A 205 -0.64 -21.28 -5.95
N ARG A 206 0.58 -20.73 -6.00
CA ARG A 206 1.23 -20.06 -4.85
C ARG A 206 0.44 -18.88 -4.31
N ALA A 207 -0.36 -18.21 -5.14
CA ALA A 207 -1.20 -17.08 -4.74
C ALA A 207 -2.19 -17.44 -3.62
N LYS A 208 -2.58 -18.70 -3.50
CA LYS A 208 -3.49 -19.19 -2.45
C LYS A 208 -2.92 -19.01 -1.04
N ASN A 209 -1.58 -19.04 -0.92
CA ASN A 209 -0.88 -18.84 0.36
C ASN A 209 -0.59 -17.38 0.67
N PHE A 210 -0.81 -16.45 -0.26
CA PHE A 210 -0.54 -15.03 -0.02
C PHE A 210 -1.48 -14.48 1.05
N ILE A 211 -0.92 -13.73 1.96
CA ILE A 211 -1.65 -12.99 2.99
C ILE A 211 -1.71 -11.53 2.54
N ILE A 212 -2.92 -10.99 2.48
CA ILE A 212 -3.16 -9.64 2.02
C ILE A 212 -3.19 -8.70 3.23
N ARG A 213 -2.08 -8.06 3.52
CA ARG A 213 -1.95 -7.13 4.64
C ARG A 213 -2.95 -5.97 4.58
N GLY A 214 -3.30 -5.56 3.37
CA GLY A 214 -4.23 -4.48 3.07
C GLY A 214 -5.69 -4.88 3.11
N THR A 215 -6.51 -4.03 2.54
CA THR A 215 -7.96 -4.18 2.53
C THR A 215 -8.43 -5.34 1.64
N ARG A 216 -9.50 -6.02 2.08
CA ARG A 216 -10.20 -7.05 1.28
C ARG A 216 -11.01 -6.49 0.12
N PHE A 217 -11.20 -5.17 0.01
CA PHE A 217 -12.07 -4.54 -0.98
C PHE A 217 -11.39 -4.20 -2.30
N ASN A 218 -10.06 -4.30 -2.41
CA ASN A 218 -9.33 -4.06 -3.66
C ASN A 218 -9.41 -5.28 -4.59
N GLN A 219 -10.53 -5.39 -5.30
CA GLN A 219 -10.88 -6.54 -6.15
C GLN A 219 -10.64 -6.32 -7.65
N GLY A 220 -10.16 -5.13 -8.05
CA GLY A 220 -9.80 -4.83 -9.44
C GLY A 220 -11.00 -4.59 -10.40
N LYS A 221 -12.24 -4.48 -9.91
CA LYS A 221 -13.43 -4.35 -10.76
C LYS A 221 -13.31 -3.19 -11.76
N MET A 222 -12.87 -2.02 -11.29
CA MET A 222 -12.72 -0.86 -12.17
C MET A 222 -11.52 -0.97 -13.11
N LEU A 223 -10.50 -1.74 -12.78
CA LEU A 223 -9.42 -2.04 -13.73
C LEU A 223 -9.97 -2.87 -14.90
N LYS A 224 -10.80 -3.89 -14.64
CA LYS A 224 -11.48 -4.66 -15.70
C LYS A 224 -12.46 -3.80 -16.52
N ALA A 225 -13.18 -2.87 -15.88
CA ALA A 225 -14.05 -1.94 -16.59
C ALA A 225 -13.27 -0.99 -17.50
N LEU A 226 -12.10 -0.51 -17.06
CA LEU A 226 -11.21 0.30 -17.89
C LEU A 226 -10.62 -0.50 -19.06
N GLU A 227 -10.17 -1.72 -18.83
CA GLU A 227 -9.68 -2.63 -19.88
C GLU A 227 -10.75 -2.89 -20.94
N LYS A 228 -11.99 -3.19 -20.52
CA LYS A 228 -13.17 -3.34 -21.41
C LYS A 228 -13.39 -2.09 -22.27
N ASN A 229 -13.07 -0.91 -21.75
CA ASN A 229 -13.12 0.37 -22.45
C ASN A 229 -11.79 0.74 -23.13
N HIS A 230 -10.94 -0.25 -23.46
CA HIS A 230 -9.70 -0.12 -24.22
C HIS A 230 -8.60 0.67 -23.55
N ALA A 231 -8.60 0.80 -22.22
CA ALA A 231 -7.45 1.34 -21.50
C ALA A 231 -6.27 0.38 -21.62
N GLN A 232 -5.09 0.95 -21.87
CA GLN A 232 -3.86 0.16 -21.95
C GLN A 232 -3.44 -0.28 -20.55
N ILE A 233 -3.19 -1.59 -20.38
CA ILE A 233 -2.56 -2.14 -19.19
C ILE A 233 -1.04 -2.04 -19.35
N ILE A 234 -0.37 -1.44 -18.34
CA ILE A 234 1.08 -1.32 -18.30
C ILE A 234 1.55 -1.91 -16.97
N GLY A 235 2.67 -2.62 -17.02
CA GLY A 235 3.32 -3.20 -15.86
C GLY A 235 3.24 -4.72 -15.84
N ASP A 236 3.93 -5.30 -14.85
CA ASP A 236 4.01 -6.74 -14.63
C ASP A 236 3.17 -7.08 -13.38
N PRO A 237 2.12 -7.89 -13.50
CA PRO A 237 1.25 -8.26 -12.37
C PRO A 237 1.97 -9.10 -11.31
N THR A 238 3.18 -9.62 -11.61
CA THR A 238 4.03 -10.31 -10.64
C THR A 238 4.95 -9.35 -9.87
N GLN A 239 4.87 -8.05 -10.13
CA GLN A 239 5.60 -7.01 -9.41
C GLN A 239 4.65 -6.26 -8.47
N GLY A 240 5.18 -5.73 -7.38
CA GLY A 240 4.37 -4.95 -6.45
C GLY A 240 5.08 -4.68 -5.13
N HIS A 241 4.42 -3.91 -4.27
CA HIS A 241 4.85 -3.68 -2.91
C HIS A 241 4.49 -4.90 -2.05
N MET A 242 5.43 -5.83 -1.93
CA MET A 242 5.25 -7.10 -1.24
C MET A 242 6.21 -7.20 -0.06
N VAL A 243 5.70 -7.22 1.15
CA VAL A 243 6.50 -7.21 2.38
C VAL A 243 6.50 -8.58 3.04
N ALA A 244 7.56 -8.90 3.78
CA ALA A 244 7.55 -10.02 4.70
C ALA A 244 6.59 -9.72 5.85
N ILE A 245 5.63 -10.61 6.10
CA ILE A 245 4.65 -10.49 7.18
C ILE A 245 4.62 -11.77 8.01
N ASP A 246 4.20 -11.66 9.26
CA ASP A 246 4.07 -12.80 10.14
C ASP A 246 2.99 -13.77 9.60
N ALA A 247 3.35 -15.04 9.42
CA ALA A 247 2.48 -16.06 8.83
C ALA A 247 1.21 -16.36 9.66
N ARG A 248 1.16 -15.92 10.91
CA ARG A 248 0.00 -16.06 11.80
C ARG A 248 -1.04 -14.94 11.61
N THR A 249 -0.74 -13.98 10.75
CA THR A 249 -1.62 -12.85 10.42
C THR A 249 -2.89 -13.34 9.70
N PRO A 250 -4.05 -12.72 9.91
CA PRO A 250 -5.26 -13.04 9.17
C PRO A 250 -5.09 -12.80 7.67
N LYS A 251 -5.87 -13.52 6.85
CA LYS A 251 -5.81 -13.49 5.38
C LYS A 251 -5.89 -12.07 4.80
N TYR A 252 -6.71 -11.21 5.40
CA TYR A 252 -6.93 -9.82 5.00
C TYR A 252 -6.82 -8.89 6.20
N ASP A 253 -6.60 -7.60 5.93
CA ASP A 253 -6.65 -6.53 6.92
C ASP A 253 -5.66 -6.68 8.10
N GLY A 254 -4.55 -7.40 7.90
CA GLY A 254 -3.52 -7.60 8.91
C GLY A 254 -2.82 -6.31 9.37
N GLY A 255 -2.88 -5.27 8.55
CA GLY A 255 -2.42 -3.93 8.91
C GLY A 255 -0.91 -3.78 9.08
N ILE A 256 -0.52 -2.65 9.64
CA ILE A 256 0.89 -2.21 9.72
C ILE A 256 1.74 -3.15 10.59
N ALA A 257 1.20 -3.56 11.73
CA ALA A 257 1.97 -4.28 12.74
C ALA A 257 2.23 -5.76 12.40
N SER A 258 1.68 -6.25 11.28
CA SER A 258 1.95 -7.59 10.77
C SER A 258 3.29 -7.71 10.03
N ARG A 259 3.90 -6.58 9.62
CA ARG A 259 5.18 -6.59 8.90
C ARG A 259 6.33 -6.97 9.80
N VAL A 260 7.19 -7.86 9.29
CA VAL A 260 8.43 -8.26 9.96
C VAL A 260 9.52 -7.25 9.62
N ASP A 261 9.95 -6.45 10.61
CA ASP A 261 10.94 -5.37 10.44
C ASP A 261 12.37 -5.78 10.86
N CYS A 262 12.58 -7.00 11.35
CA CYS A 262 13.89 -7.47 11.80
C CYS A 262 14.77 -8.07 10.69
N VAL A 263 14.27 -8.20 9.47
CA VAL A 263 14.95 -8.89 8.37
C VAL A 263 16.40 -8.43 8.17
N SER A 264 16.66 -7.13 8.09
CA SER A 264 18.01 -6.59 7.88
C SER A 264 18.93 -6.63 9.12
N LEU A 265 18.44 -7.15 10.22
CA LEU A 265 19.18 -7.25 11.50
C LEU A 265 19.50 -8.71 11.87
N GLY A 266 19.32 -9.63 10.95
CA GLY A 266 19.54 -11.05 11.15
C GLY A 266 19.73 -11.76 9.83
N ILE A 267 19.31 -13.03 9.78
CA ILE A 267 19.31 -13.85 8.57
C ILE A 267 17.90 -14.33 8.26
N VAL A 268 17.63 -14.61 6.99
CA VAL A 268 16.38 -15.24 6.56
C VAL A 268 16.68 -16.56 5.86
N VAL A 269 16.09 -17.63 6.37
CA VAL A 269 16.25 -18.97 5.80
C VAL A 269 14.92 -19.53 5.33
N ASN A 270 14.97 -20.35 4.29
CA ASN A 270 13.83 -21.11 3.79
C ASN A 270 13.63 -22.41 4.60
N LYS A 271 12.68 -23.25 4.19
CA LYS A 271 12.38 -24.55 4.83
C LYS A 271 13.52 -25.57 4.75
N LYS A 272 14.53 -25.33 3.92
CA LYS A 272 15.76 -26.14 3.83
C LYS A 272 16.91 -25.56 4.68
N ALA A 273 16.62 -24.59 5.57
CA ALA A 273 17.60 -23.87 6.36
C ALA A 273 18.66 -23.13 5.51
N GLN A 274 18.33 -22.75 4.29
CA GLN A 274 19.22 -22.03 3.36
C GLN A 274 18.84 -20.57 3.27
N ARG A 275 19.83 -19.67 3.35
CA ARG A 275 19.67 -18.27 2.96
C ARG A 275 19.46 -18.19 1.45
N PHE A 276 18.54 -17.35 1.00
CA PHE A 276 18.18 -17.23 -0.40
C PHE A 276 18.33 -15.79 -0.95
N TYR A 277 18.68 -14.85 -0.09
CA TYR A 277 18.94 -13.46 -0.49
C TYR A 277 19.87 -12.76 0.50
N ASP A 278 20.39 -11.58 0.13
CA ASP A 278 21.20 -10.73 0.99
C ASP A 278 20.30 -9.78 1.79
N GLU A 279 20.18 -9.97 3.08
CA GLU A 279 19.36 -9.16 3.97
C GLU A 279 19.92 -7.75 4.16
N GLY A 280 21.23 -7.56 3.92
CA GLY A 280 21.96 -6.32 4.06
C GLY A 280 22.27 -5.60 2.75
N GLU A 281 21.71 -6.03 1.62
CA GLU A 281 22.05 -5.49 0.29
C GLU A 281 21.91 -3.97 0.17
N ASP A 282 21.00 -3.38 0.94
CA ASP A 282 20.74 -1.95 0.92
C ASP A 282 20.05 -1.48 2.21
N PHE A 283 19.94 -0.19 2.36
CA PHE A 283 19.23 0.50 3.43
C PHE A 283 17.77 0.02 3.55
N TRP A 284 17.38 -0.50 4.72
CA TRP A 284 16.10 -1.18 4.93
C TRP A 284 14.85 -0.44 4.41
N PRO A 285 14.68 0.88 4.66
CA PRO A 285 13.54 1.63 4.13
C PRO A 285 13.39 1.62 2.61
N LYS A 286 14.45 1.32 1.87
CA LYS A 286 14.46 1.24 0.41
C LYS A 286 14.11 -0.17 -0.10
N ARG A 287 14.40 -1.23 0.68
CA ARG A 287 14.37 -2.62 0.22
C ARG A 287 13.32 -3.51 0.88
N TYR A 288 12.70 -3.12 1.99
CA TYR A 288 11.74 -3.97 2.70
C TYR A 288 10.58 -4.50 1.82
N ALA A 289 10.20 -3.77 0.79
CA ALA A 289 9.03 -4.08 -0.03
C ALA A 289 9.26 -5.21 -1.07
N ILE A 290 10.48 -5.72 -1.20
CA ILE A 290 10.76 -6.87 -2.09
C ILE A 290 10.65 -8.22 -1.38
N TRP A 291 10.73 -8.22 -0.04
CA TRP A 291 10.87 -9.46 0.74
C TRP A 291 9.65 -10.38 0.64
N GLY A 292 8.44 -9.84 0.50
CA GLY A 292 7.26 -10.66 0.24
C GLY A 292 7.37 -11.43 -1.08
N ARG A 293 7.91 -10.81 -2.14
CA ARG A 293 8.14 -11.46 -3.43
C ARG A 293 9.23 -12.54 -3.34
N LEU A 294 10.30 -12.29 -2.60
CA LEU A 294 11.35 -13.29 -2.38
C LEU A 294 10.79 -14.53 -1.69
N VAL A 295 10.05 -14.34 -0.59
CA VAL A 295 9.37 -15.43 0.14
C VAL A 295 8.31 -16.11 -0.72
N ALA A 296 7.61 -15.39 -1.60
CA ALA A 296 6.62 -15.97 -2.50
C ALA A 296 7.21 -17.01 -3.49
N ASN A 297 8.52 -17.00 -3.69
CA ASN A 297 9.22 -17.97 -4.54
C ASN A 297 9.76 -19.19 -3.76
N GLU A 298 9.73 -19.14 -2.43
CA GLU A 298 10.17 -20.25 -1.59
C GLU A 298 9.06 -21.30 -1.40
N GLU A 299 9.46 -22.49 -0.95
CA GLU A 299 8.55 -23.59 -0.68
C GLU A 299 7.46 -23.19 0.33
N ASP A 300 6.20 -23.51 0.03
CA ASP A 300 5.00 -23.12 0.79
C ASP A 300 4.87 -21.62 1.06
N GLN A 301 5.65 -20.78 0.40
CA GLN A 301 5.70 -19.33 0.59
C GLN A 301 6.00 -18.96 2.04
N ILE A 302 6.90 -19.70 2.69
CA ILE A 302 7.31 -19.52 4.08
C ILE A 302 8.83 -19.37 4.17
N ALA A 303 9.27 -18.44 5.03
CA ALA A 303 10.64 -18.29 5.45
C ALA A 303 10.73 -17.93 6.95
N TYR A 304 11.90 -18.08 7.53
CA TYR A 304 12.15 -17.81 8.94
C TYR A 304 13.16 -16.68 9.07
N SER A 305 12.76 -15.58 9.70
CA SER A 305 13.66 -14.49 10.05
C SER A 305 14.24 -14.73 11.45
N ILE A 306 15.55 -14.89 11.54
CA ILE A 306 16.28 -15.26 12.75
C ILE A 306 17.17 -14.09 13.17
N THR A 307 17.04 -13.67 14.42
CA THR A 307 17.85 -12.61 15.03
C THR A 307 18.41 -13.09 16.36
N ASP A 308 19.51 -12.48 16.80
CA ASP A 308 20.02 -12.70 18.15
C ASP A 308 19.45 -11.68 19.16
N SER A 309 19.76 -11.88 20.44
CA SER A 309 19.28 -11.02 21.53
C SER A 309 19.79 -9.59 21.47
N LYS A 310 20.90 -9.32 20.75
CA LYS A 310 21.54 -7.98 20.68
C LYS A 310 20.67 -6.98 19.93
N VAL A 311 19.87 -7.45 18.98
CA VAL A 311 19.08 -6.59 18.10
C VAL A 311 17.59 -6.49 18.46
N GLN A 312 17.12 -7.16 19.51
CA GLN A 312 15.71 -7.18 19.89
C GLN A 312 15.06 -5.81 20.07
N LYS A 313 15.85 -4.78 20.47
CA LYS A 313 15.36 -3.41 20.68
C LYS A 313 15.59 -2.49 19.48
N CYS A 314 16.13 -3.01 18.38
CA CYS A 314 16.51 -2.22 17.20
C CYS A 314 15.42 -2.15 16.11
N TYR A 315 14.30 -2.87 16.29
CA TYR A 315 13.18 -2.91 15.34
C TYR A 315 11.83 -2.88 16.06
N MET A 316 10.77 -2.61 15.30
CA MET A 316 9.41 -2.67 15.85
C MET A 316 9.04 -4.12 16.19
N PRO A 317 8.52 -4.38 17.40
CA PRO A 317 8.08 -5.71 17.76
C PRO A 317 6.92 -6.19 16.87
N SER A 318 6.85 -7.49 16.62
CA SER A 318 5.70 -8.12 15.99
C SER A 318 4.49 -8.12 16.93
N LEU A 319 3.28 -8.24 16.36
CA LEU A 319 2.05 -8.53 17.13
C LEU A 319 2.08 -9.93 17.78
N PHE A 320 2.92 -10.80 17.26
CA PHE A 320 3.02 -12.19 17.69
C PHE A 320 4.36 -12.42 18.38
N GLU A 321 4.33 -13.11 19.50
CA GLU A 321 5.53 -13.46 20.25
C GLU A 321 6.51 -14.27 19.38
N PRO A 322 7.81 -13.88 19.34
CA PRO A 322 8.83 -14.64 18.64
C PRO A 322 9.09 -15.98 19.32
N ILE A 323 9.61 -16.94 18.57
CA ILE A 323 10.18 -18.16 19.14
C ILE A 323 11.53 -17.80 19.76
N VAL A 324 11.63 -17.88 21.07
CA VAL A 324 12.87 -17.57 21.82
C VAL A 324 13.45 -18.84 22.42
N VAL A 325 14.70 -19.08 22.15
CA VAL A 325 15.44 -20.29 22.59
C VAL A 325 16.89 -19.94 22.89
N ASN A 326 17.63 -20.89 23.48
CA ASN A 326 19.02 -20.68 23.88
C ASN A 326 20.06 -21.32 22.95
N SER A 327 19.63 -22.11 21.96
CA SER A 327 20.53 -22.75 21.00
C SER A 327 19.93 -22.82 19.59
N ILE A 328 20.81 -22.97 18.59
CA ILE A 328 20.43 -23.16 17.19
C ILE A 328 19.68 -24.48 17.00
N GLU A 329 20.11 -25.54 17.72
CA GLU A 329 19.48 -26.86 17.66
C GLU A 329 18.04 -26.83 18.17
N GLU A 330 17.80 -26.14 19.28
CA GLU A 330 16.46 -25.94 19.82
C GLU A 330 15.61 -25.11 18.86
N LEU A 331 16.18 -24.05 18.25
CA LEU A 331 15.50 -23.22 17.26
C LEU A 331 15.10 -24.06 16.04
N ALA A 332 16.02 -24.84 15.48
CA ALA A 332 15.75 -25.72 14.35
C ALA A 332 14.62 -26.70 14.67
N SER A 333 14.65 -27.31 15.86
CA SER A 333 13.59 -28.22 16.31
C SER A 333 12.22 -27.53 16.37
N LYS A 334 12.14 -26.30 16.92
CA LYS A 334 10.90 -25.51 17.00
C LYS A 334 10.35 -25.12 15.62
N MET A 335 11.23 -24.91 14.64
CA MET A 335 10.88 -24.56 13.27
C MET A 335 10.72 -25.78 12.36
N ASN A 336 10.95 -26.98 12.87
CA ASN A 336 10.97 -28.24 12.11
C ASN A 336 11.98 -28.20 10.94
N LEU A 337 13.18 -27.67 11.20
CA LEU A 337 14.31 -27.62 10.28
C LEU A 337 15.42 -28.59 10.70
N ASP A 338 16.29 -28.93 9.74
CA ASP A 338 17.50 -29.75 10.05
C ASP A 338 18.50 -28.88 10.86
N PRO A 339 18.86 -29.27 12.10
CA PRO A 339 19.82 -28.54 12.93
C PRO A 339 21.21 -28.41 12.31
N LYS A 340 21.64 -29.41 11.53
CA LYS A 340 22.95 -29.38 10.86
C LYS A 340 22.98 -28.42 9.70
N ALA A 341 21.87 -28.27 8.98
CA ALA A 341 21.75 -27.31 7.89
C ALA A 341 21.60 -25.86 8.38
N LEU A 342 20.99 -25.67 9.57
CA LEU A 342 20.82 -24.34 10.16
C LEU A 342 22.09 -23.80 10.84
N ARG A 343 23.03 -24.65 11.27
CA ARG A 343 24.31 -24.30 11.84
C ARG A 343 25.29 -23.86 10.77
#